data_c6b01b745cbe24a475cfdb8ea0b562ee
#
_entry.id   c6b01b745cbe24a475cfdb8ea0b562ee
#
_cell.length_a   1.000
_cell.length_b   1.000
_cell.length_c   1.000
_cell.angle_alpha   90.00
_cell.angle_beta   90.00
_cell.angle_gamma   90.00
#
_symmetry.space_group_name_H-M   'P 1'
#
loop_
_entity.id
_entity.type
_entity.pdbx_description
1 polymer ?
#
loop_
_entity_poly.entity_id
_entity_poly.type
_entity_poly.pdbx_seq_one_letter_code
_entity_poly.pdbx_strand_id
1 'polypeptide(L)'
;MKTVLVIWLLWAPAAFAADVFDEYLDTDNVPASDGFDFPLGNPDARGNYKDAKTGKLHHGWYVSMAFGRKFYLGVHPGEDWNGKGGGDTDAGQPVHAVAAGRVIFAEQADALWGRVVMIQHVFYENHLKKRIRSLYVHMGQVKVKVGEIVKRRQIIGTIGRDPRKLFKAHLHLELRWNEEIPAIYWPSAQNKTKKWILDNYASPTRFIKSHRNLFIPQKERTLILVDLESYQMRLYQQGKLKAGYQVSFGQGKGRKRRRGDLKTPKGMYFVIEKKTGNFGGDFGAYYGGYWIKLNYPNPYDAAWGRHNNLINKNTQAEIAKNWGLRKPTNGKTRLGGGIGFHGWIDEWNNDGPRHLSWGCIVLHKRDIAGFYQLVTTSSMVVIF
;
A
#
# COMPACT_ATOMS: atom_id res chain seq x y z
N MET A 1 -11.52 9.67 68.43
CA MET A 1 -11.25 8.74 67.31
C MET A 1 -11.32 9.54 66.00
N LYS A 2 -10.16 9.81 65.39
CA LYS A 2 -10.09 10.52 64.08
C LYS A 2 -9.89 9.44 63.01
N THR A 3 -10.91 9.26 62.16
CA THR A 3 -10.86 8.33 61.05
C THR A 3 -10.04 8.96 59.91
N VAL A 4 -8.91 8.37 59.57
CA VAL A 4 -8.07 8.75 58.41
C VAL A 4 -8.61 8.02 57.18
N LEU A 5 -9.13 8.79 56.24
CA LEU A 5 -9.57 8.29 54.95
C LEU A 5 -8.35 8.16 54.03
N VAL A 6 -7.90 6.95 53.76
CA VAL A 6 -6.84 6.67 52.79
C VAL A 6 -7.47 6.60 51.41
N ILE A 7 -7.24 7.62 50.56
CA ILE A 7 -7.65 7.65 49.16
C ILE A 7 -6.58 6.91 48.38
N TRP A 8 -6.89 5.69 47.87
CA TRP A 8 -6.10 5.00 46.90
C TRP A 8 -6.31 5.68 45.53
N LEU A 9 -5.34 6.47 45.09
CA LEU A 9 -5.25 6.94 43.71
C LEU A 9 -4.87 5.71 42.85
N LEU A 10 -5.86 5.12 42.18
CA LEU A 10 -5.63 4.17 41.10
C LEU A 10 -4.94 4.91 39.96
N TRP A 11 -3.66 4.72 39.84
CA TRP A 11 -2.92 5.05 38.62
C TRP A 11 -3.45 4.15 37.52
N ALA A 12 -4.32 4.65 36.65
CA ALA A 12 -4.58 4.04 35.37
C ALA A 12 -3.27 4.11 34.57
N PRO A 13 -2.75 2.99 34.04
CA PRO A 13 -1.58 3.07 33.17
C PRO A 13 -1.98 3.95 31.96
N ALA A 14 -1.23 5.01 31.72
CA ALA A 14 -1.33 5.77 30.48
C ALA A 14 -1.15 4.76 29.34
N ALA A 15 -2.17 4.61 28.52
CA ALA A 15 -2.04 3.86 27.28
C ALA A 15 -0.94 4.55 26.49
N PHE A 16 0.25 3.93 26.43
CA PHE A 16 1.29 4.40 25.53
C PHE A 16 0.73 4.37 24.12
N ALA A 17 0.72 5.53 23.45
CA ALA A 17 0.43 5.59 22.02
C ALA A 17 1.34 4.56 21.34
N ALA A 18 0.77 3.72 20.48
CA ALA A 18 1.55 2.72 19.77
C ALA A 18 2.70 3.41 19.04
N ASP A 19 3.91 2.86 19.19
CA ASP A 19 5.10 3.37 18.47
C ASP A 19 4.83 3.28 16.96
N VAL A 20 5.08 4.35 16.22
CA VAL A 20 4.86 4.40 14.76
C VAL A 20 5.53 3.26 14.02
N PHE A 21 6.67 2.77 14.52
CA PHE A 21 7.35 1.61 13.94
C PHE A 21 6.57 0.31 14.15
N ASP A 22 5.99 0.12 15.33
CA ASP A 22 5.18 -1.05 15.64
C ASP A 22 3.86 -1.00 14.87
N GLU A 23 3.20 0.15 14.81
CA GLU A 23 2.01 0.35 14.00
C GLU A 23 2.28 0.08 12.51
N TYR A 24 3.41 0.54 11.97
CA TYR A 24 3.78 0.28 10.58
C TYR A 24 4.00 -1.20 10.31
N LEU A 25 4.62 -1.94 11.23
CA LEU A 25 4.94 -3.36 11.08
C LEU A 25 3.78 -4.28 11.41
N ASP A 26 2.81 -3.83 12.22
CA ASP A 26 1.62 -4.61 12.55
C ASP A 26 0.72 -4.82 11.33
N THR A 27 0.34 -6.07 11.09
CA THR A 27 -0.54 -6.46 9.98
C THR A 27 -1.96 -6.80 10.45
N ASP A 28 -2.31 -6.59 11.74
CA ASP A 28 -3.61 -6.93 12.34
C ASP A 28 -4.02 -8.40 12.08
N ASN A 29 -3.07 -9.30 12.02
CA ASN A 29 -3.26 -10.69 11.58
C ASN A 29 -3.84 -10.84 10.15
N VAL A 30 -3.79 -9.79 9.34
CA VAL A 30 -4.10 -9.82 7.90
C VAL A 30 -2.79 -9.74 7.13
N PRO A 31 -2.48 -10.70 6.25
CA PRO A 31 -1.22 -10.67 5.52
C PRO A 31 -1.17 -9.46 4.59
N ALA A 32 -0.02 -8.80 4.54
CA ALA A 32 0.20 -7.72 3.59
C ALA A 32 0.17 -8.26 2.15
N SER A 33 -0.55 -7.57 1.28
CA SER A 33 -0.72 -7.93 -0.13
C SER A 33 0.45 -7.40 -0.97
N ASP A 34 1.01 -8.25 -1.82
CA ASP A 34 2.07 -7.92 -2.79
C ASP A 34 1.52 -7.39 -4.12
N GLY A 35 0.23 -7.22 -4.20
CA GLY A 35 -0.49 -6.66 -5.34
C GLY A 35 -1.89 -7.23 -5.50
N PHE A 36 -2.59 -6.70 -6.50
CA PHE A 36 -3.98 -7.04 -6.81
C PHE A 36 -4.11 -7.55 -8.23
N ASP A 37 -4.92 -8.58 -8.44
CA ASP A 37 -5.26 -9.19 -9.72
C ASP A 37 -6.75 -9.17 -9.97
N PHE A 38 -7.16 -9.27 -11.24
CA PHE A 38 -8.56 -9.43 -11.58
C PHE A 38 -9.10 -10.79 -11.09
N PRO A 39 -10.36 -10.84 -10.61
CA PRO A 39 -10.90 -12.05 -9.97
C PRO A 39 -11.27 -13.15 -10.95
N LEU A 40 -11.41 -12.87 -12.24
CA LEU A 40 -11.87 -13.80 -13.26
C LEU A 40 -10.83 -14.06 -14.34
N GLY A 41 -10.83 -15.26 -14.91
CA GLY A 41 -9.86 -15.67 -15.91
C GLY A 41 -8.43 -15.71 -15.37
N ASN A 42 -7.47 -15.23 -16.17
CA ASN A 42 -6.08 -15.04 -15.71
C ASN A 42 -5.94 -13.71 -14.92
N PRO A 43 -4.75 -13.40 -14.37
CA PRO A 43 -4.53 -12.15 -13.61
C PRO A 43 -4.94 -10.85 -14.32
N ASP A 44 -5.02 -10.86 -15.67
CA ASP A 44 -5.38 -9.70 -16.50
C ASP A 44 -6.85 -9.71 -16.98
N ALA A 45 -7.71 -10.54 -16.39
CA ALA A 45 -9.08 -10.80 -16.82
C ALA A 45 -9.15 -11.26 -18.29
N ARG A 46 -8.20 -12.08 -18.69
CA ARG A 46 -8.12 -12.70 -20.01
C ARG A 46 -8.20 -14.22 -19.87
N GLY A 47 -8.16 -14.90 -21.00
CA GLY A 47 -8.18 -16.36 -21.07
C GLY A 47 -9.54 -16.91 -21.43
N ASN A 48 -9.55 -18.22 -21.57
CA ASN A 48 -10.71 -18.97 -22.03
C ASN A 48 -11.44 -19.56 -20.83
N TYR A 49 -12.74 -19.79 -21.01
CA TYR A 49 -13.55 -20.56 -20.07
C TYR A 49 -14.52 -21.45 -20.85
N LYS A 50 -14.95 -22.54 -20.22
CA LYS A 50 -15.96 -23.43 -20.79
C LYS A 50 -17.31 -23.20 -20.12
N ASP A 51 -18.36 -23.03 -20.92
CA ASP A 51 -19.73 -23.09 -20.42
C ASP A 51 -19.96 -24.44 -19.74
N ALA A 52 -20.33 -24.42 -18.46
CA ALA A 52 -20.51 -25.63 -17.68
C ALA A 52 -21.68 -26.53 -18.19
N LYS A 53 -22.65 -25.96 -18.90
CA LYS A 53 -23.80 -26.68 -19.42
C LYS A 53 -23.53 -27.32 -20.78
N THR A 54 -22.89 -26.58 -21.69
CA THR A 54 -22.73 -26.99 -23.09
C THR A 54 -21.31 -27.47 -23.43
N GLY A 55 -20.33 -27.22 -22.55
CA GLY A 55 -18.91 -27.49 -22.79
C GLY A 55 -18.27 -26.56 -23.82
N LYS A 56 -19.03 -25.60 -24.39
CA LYS A 56 -18.53 -24.66 -25.40
C LYS A 56 -17.46 -23.75 -24.84
N LEU A 57 -16.38 -23.58 -25.60
CA LEU A 57 -15.27 -22.69 -25.26
C LEU A 57 -15.62 -21.24 -25.61
N HIS A 58 -15.40 -20.33 -24.66
CA HIS A 58 -15.55 -18.90 -24.81
C HIS A 58 -14.25 -18.18 -24.45
N HIS A 59 -14.06 -16.95 -24.95
CA HIS A 59 -12.80 -16.21 -24.83
C HIS A 59 -13.02 -14.83 -24.21
N GLY A 60 -12.39 -14.60 -23.06
CA GLY A 60 -12.28 -13.29 -22.42
C GLY A 60 -13.47 -12.87 -21.55
N TRP A 61 -13.23 -11.82 -20.81
CA TRP A 61 -14.11 -11.23 -19.81
C TRP A 61 -14.29 -9.74 -20.09
N TYR A 62 -15.37 -9.15 -19.59
CA TYR A 62 -15.65 -7.72 -19.75
C TYR A 62 -16.50 -7.19 -18.59
N VAL A 63 -16.45 -5.88 -18.39
CA VAL A 63 -17.31 -5.16 -17.44
C VAL A 63 -18.58 -4.75 -18.15
N SER A 64 -19.71 -5.32 -17.77
CA SER A 64 -21.03 -4.99 -18.31
C SER A 64 -21.65 -3.75 -17.66
N MET A 65 -21.42 -3.59 -16.35
CA MET A 65 -21.82 -2.41 -15.58
C MET A 65 -20.62 -1.84 -14.84
N ALA A 66 -20.27 -0.59 -15.18
CA ALA A 66 -19.12 0.07 -14.62
C ALA A 66 -19.40 0.74 -13.26
N PHE A 67 -18.37 0.85 -12.43
CA PHE A 67 -18.37 1.63 -11.19
C PHE A 67 -18.86 3.08 -11.42
N GLY A 68 -19.75 3.55 -10.55
CA GLY A 68 -20.28 4.92 -10.56
C GLY A 68 -21.29 5.21 -11.68
N ARG A 69 -21.69 4.21 -12.47
CA ARG A 69 -22.74 4.34 -13.50
C ARG A 69 -24.12 4.41 -12.84
N LYS A 70 -24.99 5.30 -13.33
CA LYS A 70 -26.39 5.35 -12.94
C LYS A 70 -27.20 4.28 -13.69
N PHE A 71 -28.13 3.66 -13.00
CA PHE A 71 -29.12 2.72 -13.56
C PHE A 71 -30.38 2.73 -12.66
N TYR A 72 -31.36 1.85 -12.90
CA TYR A 72 -32.68 1.88 -12.24
C TYR A 72 -32.62 1.68 -10.70
N LEU A 73 -31.60 1.00 -10.16
CA LEU A 73 -31.38 0.85 -8.71
C LEU A 73 -30.48 1.94 -8.11
N GLY A 74 -30.17 3.00 -8.86
CA GLY A 74 -29.33 4.10 -8.38
C GLY A 74 -27.96 4.16 -9.01
N VAL A 75 -26.92 4.36 -8.20
CA VAL A 75 -25.52 4.42 -8.63
C VAL A 75 -24.81 3.14 -8.27
N HIS A 76 -24.16 2.52 -9.24
CA HIS A 76 -23.46 1.24 -9.11
C HIS A 76 -22.18 1.37 -8.26
N PRO A 77 -22.09 0.71 -7.10
CA PRO A 77 -20.94 0.85 -6.18
C PRO A 77 -19.75 -0.04 -6.53
N GLY A 78 -19.89 -0.89 -7.55
CA GLY A 78 -18.87 -1.85 -7.99
C GLY A 78 -18.76 -1.95 -9.50
N GLU A 79 -18.34 -3.12 -9.96
CA GLU A 79 -18.30 -3.49 -11.38
C GLU A 79 -18.93 -4.88 -11.57
N ASP A 80 -19.82 -5.02 -12.57
CA ASP A 80 -20.37 -6.33 -12.95
C ASP A 80 -19.52 -6.92 -14.07
N TRP A 81 -18.97 -8.09 -13.83
CA TRP A 81 -18.06 -8.80 -14.68
C TRP A 81 -18.72 -10.02 -15.30
N ASN A 82 -18.70 -10.10 -16.63
CA ASN A 82 -19.29 -11.17 -17.42
C ASN A 82 -18.27 -11.82 -18.36
N GLY A 83 -18.52 -13.09 -18.66
CA GLY A 83 -17.87 -13.78 -19.75
C GLY A 83 -18.41 -13.34 -21.11
N LYS A 84 -17.57 -13.21 -22.13
CA LYS A 84 -17.96 -12.79 -23.48
C LYS A 84 -18.86 -13.77 -24.23
N GLY A 85 -19.11 -14.96 -23.69
CA GLY A 85 -20.10 -15.90 -24.22
C GLY A 85 -21.54 -15.44 -24.09
N GLY A 86 -21.80 -14.48 -23.18
CA GLY A 86 -23.13 -13.94 -22.90
C GLY A 86 -24.05 -14.90 -22.14
N GLY A 87 -25.22 -14.40 -21.79
CA GLY A 87 -26.23 -15.19 -21.04
C GLY A 87 -25.67 -15.69 -19.68
N ASP A 88 -25.84 -16.97 -19.41
CA ASP A 88 -25.36 -17.65 -18.19
C ASP A 88 -24.13 -18.55 -18.46
N THR A 89 -23.39 -18.32 -19.57
CA THR A 89 -22.26 -19.17 -19.98
C THR A 89 -21.09 -19.14 -19.01
N ASP A 90 -21.00 -18.12 -18.15
CA ASP A 90 -20.00 -17.94 -17.13
C ASP A 90 -20.43 -18.44 -15.73
N ALA A 91 -21.65 -18.94 -15.58
CA ALA A 91 -22.09 -19.60 -14.36
C ALA A 91 -21.16 -20.77 -14.00
N GLY A 92 -20.79 -20.90 -12.74
CA GLY A 92 -19.88 -21.94 -12.25
C GLY A 92 -18.39 -21.67 -12.48
N GLN A 93 -18.02 -20.58 -13.19
CA GLN A 93 -16.61 -20.23 -13.41
C GLN A 93 -15.94 -19.82 -12.12
N PRO A 94 -14.63 -20.15 -11.95
CA PRO A 94 -13.90 -19.82 -10.74
C PRO A 94 -13.81 -18.33 -10.49
N VAL A 95 -14.04 -17.93 -9.23
CA VAL A 95 -13.79 -16.59 -8.70
C VAL A 95 -12.58 -16.64 -7.79
N HIS A 96 -11.64 -15.75 -8.00
CA HIS A 96 -10.38 -15.69 -7.26
C HIS A 96 -10.34 -14.47 -6.34
N ALA A 97 -9.69 -14.60 -5.20
CA ALA A 97 -9.33 -13.48 -4.35
C ALA A 97 -8.45 -12.47 -5.13
N VAL A 98 -8.83 -11.21 -5.17
CA VAL A 98 -8.07 -10.17 -5.88
C VAL A 98 -6.68 -9.96 -5.29
N ALA A 99 -6.49 -10.22 -3.99
CA ALA A 99 -5.22 -10.09 -3.27
C ALA A 99 -5.19 -11.03 -2.07
N ALA A 100 -4.03 -11.16 -1.41
CA ALA A 100 -3.94 -11.83 -0.12
C ALA A 100 -4.74 -11.04 0.93
N GLY A 101 -5.38 -11.75 1.88
CA GLY A 101 -6.20 -11.10 2.89
C GLY A 101 -6.84 -12.09 3.86
N ARG A 102 -7.72 -11.57 4.71
CA ARG A 102 -8.54 -12.36 5.64
C ARG A 102 -10.01 -12.27 5.24
N VAL A 103 -10.67 -13.41 5.15
CA VAL A 103 -12.12 -13.47 4.93
C VAL A 103 -12.84 -12.96 6.18
N ILE A 104 -13.67 -11.93 6.01
CA ILE A 104 -14.42 -11.30 7.10
C ILE A 104 -15.94 -11.50 6.99
N PHE A 105 -16.42 -12.00 5.84
CA PHE A 105 -17.80 -12.39 5.61
C PHE A 105 -17.85 -13.49 4.53
N ALA A 106 -18.66 -14.53 4.71
CA ALA A 106 -18.82 -15.64 3.76
C ALA A 106 -20.14 -16.36 4.01
N GLU A 107 -21.26 -15.77 3.55
CA GLU A 107 -22.60 -16.25 3.88
C GLU A 107 -23.58 -16.15 2.71
N GLN A 108 -24.70 -16.86 2.82
CA GLN A 108 -25.89 -16.64 2.00
C GLN A 108 -26.61 -15.40 2.52
N ALA A 109 -26.73 -14.38 1.69
CA ALA A 109 -27.57 -13.22 1.95
C ALA A 109 -29.02 -13.46 1.42
N ASP A 110 -29.73 -12.38 1.17
CA ASP A 110 -31.06 -12.44 0.56
C ASP A 110 -31.02 -12.89 -0.91
N ALA A 111 -32.20 -12.95 -1.50
CA ALA A 111 -32.36 -13.43 -2.85
C ALA A 111 -31.74 -12.50 -3.94
N LEU A 112 -31.49 -11.20 -3.65
CA LEU A 112 -30.85 -10.27 -4.59
C LEU A 112 -29.33 -10.41 -4.55
N TRP A 113 -28.75 -10.59 -3.36
CA TRP A 113 -27.30 -10.70 -3.17
C TRP A 113 -26.76 -12.11 -3.46
N GLY A 114 -27.56 -13.14 -3.23
CA GLY A 114 -27.09 -14.52 -3.33
C GLY A 114 -26.03 -14.83 -2.24
N ARG A 115 -25.02 -15.62 -2.57
CA ARG A 115 -23.89 -15.84 -1.67
C ARG A 115 -22.89 -14.72 -1.85
N VAL A 116 -22.31 -14.29 -0.73
CA VAL A 116 -21.42 -13.14 -0.64
C VAL A 116 -20.15 -13.52 0.10
N VAL A 117 -19.02 -13.07 -0.40
CA VAL A 117 -17.72 -13.15 0.28
C VAL A 117 -17.15 -11.75 0.40
N MET A 118 -16.65 -11.36 1.58
CA MET A 118 -15.88 -10.14 1.80
C MET A 118 -14.52 -10.47 2.38
N ILE A 119 -13.47 -9.86 1.82
CA ILE A 119 -12.09 -10.07 2.23
C ILE A 119 -11.47 -8.72 2.61
N GLN A 120 -10.86 -8.67 3.80
CA GLN A 120 -10.03 -7.56 4.25
C GLN A 120 -8.62 -7.73 3.71
N HIS A 121 -8.08 -6.67 3.09
CA HIS A 121 -6.71 -6.60 2.59
C HIS A 121 -5.94 -5.50 3.29
N VAL A 122 -4.65 -5.75 3.54
CA VAL A 122 -3.66 -4.76 3.99
C VAL A 122 -2.59 -4.63 2.92
N PHE A 123 -2.16 -3.42 2.62
CA PHE A 123 -1.08 -3.17 1.66
C PHE A 123 -0.34 -1.88 1.99
N TYR A 124 0.83 -1.71 1.40
CA TYR A 124 1.65 -0.52 1.59
C TYR A 124 1.73 0.28 0.29
N GLU A 125 1.24 1.50 0.35
CA GLU A 125 1.33 2.44 -0.75
C GLU A 125 2.29 3.56 -0.37
N ASN A 126 3.51 3.52 -0.93
CA ASN A 126 4.60 4.39 -0.53
C ASN A 126 4.96 4.16 0.97
N HIS A 127 4.89 5.18 1.82
CA HIS A 127 5.15 5.08 3.26
C HIS A 127 3.89 4.85 4.11
N LEU A 128 2.74 4.63 3.48
CA LEU A 128 1.47 4.48 4.18
C LEU A 128 1.00 3.03 4.16
N LYS A 129 0.69 2.50 5.34
CA LYS A 129 -0.10 1.27 5.50
C LYS A 129 -1.56 1.61 5.20
N LYS A 130 -2.19 0.84 4.33
CA LYS A 130 -3.58 1.02 3.89
C LYS A 130 -4.36 -0.26 3.98
N ARG A 131 -5.66 -0.11 4.13
CA ARG A 131 -6.64 -1.20 4.13
C ARG A 131 -7.68 -0.96 3.07
N ILE A 132 -8.20 -2.04 2.49
CA ILE A 132 -9.33 -2.03 1.56
C ILE A 132 -10.04 -3.37 1.67
N ARG A 133 -11.36 -3.38 1.48
CA ARG A 133 -12.16 -4.59 1.45
C ARG A 133 -12.61 -4.88 0.04
N SER A 134 -12.49 -6.14 -0.40
CA SER A 134 -13.13 -6.63 -1.62
C SER A 134 -14.38 -7.40 -1.28
N LEU A 135 -15.48 -7.12 -2.00
CA LEU A 135 -16.75 -7.81 -1.87
C LEU A 135 -17.09 -8.50 -3.19
N TYR A 136 -17.42 -9.79 -3.10
CA TYR A 136 -17.80 -10.65 -4.21
C TYR A 136 -19.25 -11.08 -3.99
N VAL A 137 -20.12 -10.74 -4.93
CA VAL A 137 -21.56 -10.96 -4.85
C VAL A 137 -22.03 -11.86 -5.97
N HIS A 138 -23.22 -12.45 -5.81
CA HIS A 138 -23.81 -13.42 -6.73
C HIS A 138 -22.96 -14.69 -6.89
N MET A 139 -22.32 -15.13 -5.79
CA MET A 139 -21.52 -16.36 -5.80
C MET A 139 -22.41 -17.61 -5.89
N GLY A 140 -21.98 -18.60 -6.68
CA GLY A 140 -22.65 -19.91 -6.79
C GLY A 140 -22.24 -20.83 -5.67
N GLN A 141 -20.96 -21.10 -5.54
CA GLN A 141 -20.36 -21.81 -4.41
C GLN A 141 -19.42 -20.88 -3.68
N VAL A 142 -19.37 -21.00 -2.35
CA VAL A 142 -18.37 -20.36 -1.51
C VAL A 142 -17.45 -21.47 -1.00
N LYS A 143 -16.13 -21.29 -1.19
CA LYS A 143 -15.08 -22.29 -0.85
C LYS A 143 -14.18 -21.84 0.29
N VAL A 144 -14.52 -20.76 0.96
CA VAL A 144 -13.78 -20.17 2.07
C VAL A 144 -14.71 -19.88 3.24
N LYS A 145 -14.16 -19.74 4.44
CA LYS A 145 -14.91 -19.44 5.67
C LYS A 145 -14.37 -18.17 6.33
N VAL A 146 -15.19 -17.53 7.16
CA VAL A 146 -14.80 -16.38 7.98
C VAL A 146 -13.57 -16.72 8.83
N GLY A 147 -12.61 -15.79 8.88
CA GLY A 147 -11.34 -15.96 9.58
C GLY A 147 -10.23 -16.60 8.73
N GLU A 148 -10.56 -17.23 7.60
CA GLU A 148 -9.57 -17.86 6.73
C GLU A 148 -8.66 -16.82 6.08
N ILE A 149 -7.35 -17.14 6.05
CA ILE A 149 -6.34 -16.37 5.30
C ILE A 149 -6.29 -16.91 3.88
N VAL A 150 -6.56 -16.05 2.92
CA VAL A 150 -6.49 -16.38 1.50
C VAL A 150 -5.24 -15.79 0.85
N LYS A 151 -4.71 -16.51 -0.14
CA LYS A 151 -3.63 -16.02 -0.99
C LYS A 151 -4.20 -15.22 -2.17
N ARG A 152 -3.41 -14.32 -2.73
CA ARG A 152 -3.69 -13.68 -4.02
C ARG A 152 -3.96 -14.77 -5.07
N ARG A 153 -5.05 -14.64 -5.83
CA ARG A 153 -5.51 -15.62 -6.82
C ARG A 153 -5.99 -16.96 -6.27
N GLN A 154 -6.14 -17.13 -4.97
CA GLN A 154 -6.81 -18.31 -4.42
C GLN A 154 -8.27 -18.37 -4.91
N ILE A 155 -8.76 -19.54 -5.32
CA ILE A 155 -10.16 -19.72 -5.67
C ILE A 155 -10.99 -19.65 -4.38
N ILE A 156 -11.91 -18.69 -4.32
CA ILE A 156 -12.80 -18.45 -3.17
C ILE A 156 -14.22 -18.94 -3.40
N GLY A 157 -14.54 -19.29 -4.64
CA GLY A 157 -15.85 -19.80 -5.03
C GLY A 157 -16.05 -19.80 -6.52
N THR A 158 -17.31 -19.72 -6.95
CA THR A 158 -17.71 -19.70 -8.36
C THR A 158 -18.75 -18.62 -8.61
N ILE A 159 -18.92 -18.17 -9.88
CA ILE A 159 -20.01 -17.32 -10.30
C ILE A 159 -21.34 -18.09 -10.13
N GLY A 160 -22.33 -17.44 -9.56
CA GLY A 160 -23.66 -17.98 -9.37
C GLY A 160 -24.61 -17.66 -10.52
N ARG A 161 -25.79 -18.27 -10.42
CA ARG A 161 -26.95 -17.99 -11.28
C ARG A 161 -28.09 -17.58 -10.37
N ASP A 162 -28.82 -16.53 -10.75
CA ASP A 162 -30.05 -16.19 -10.03
C ASP A 162 -31.11 -17.27 -10.26
N PRO A 163 -31.60 -17.95 -9.19
CA PRO A 163 -32.64 -18.97 -9.32
C PRO A 163 -33.93 -18.45 -9.92
N ARG A 164 -34.24 -17.17 -9.71
CA ARG A 164 -35.44 -16.50 -10.22
C ARG A 164 -35.28 -15.96 -11.65
N LYS A 165 -34.07 -16.04 -12.21
CA LYS A 165 -33.74 -15.57 -13.57
C LYS A 165 -33.98 -14.06 -13.78
N LEU A 166 -33.93 -13.25 -12.70
CA LEU A 166 -34.11 -11.79 -12.81
C LEU A 166 -32.91 -11.12 -13.48
N PHE A 167 -31.73 -11.73 -13.38
CA PHE A 167 -30.52 -11.30 -14.07
C PHE A 167 -29.69 -12.50 -14.53
N LYS A 168 -28.82 -12.27 -15.50
CA LYS A 168 -27.89 -13.28 -16.01
C LYS A 168 -26.73 -13.49 -15.03
N ALA A 169 -26.10 -14.65 -15.12
CA ALA A 169 -24.91 -14.95 -14.32
C ALA A 169 -23.86 -13.87 -14.53
N HIS A 170 -23.27 -13.39 -13.46
CA HIS A 170 -22.15 -12.44 -13.44
C HIS A 170 -21.51 -12.39 -12.06
N LEU A 171 -20.33 -11.80 -11.96
CA LEU A 171 -19.72 -11.43 -10.70
C LEU A 171 -19.87 -9.94 -10.47
N HIS A 172 -20.57 -9.53 -9.40
CA HIS A 172 -20.50 -8.18 -8.90
C HIS A 172 -19.31 -8.05 -7.93
N LEU A 173 -18.38 -7.14 -8.24
CA LEU A 173 -17.15 -6.88 -7.47
C LEU A 173 -17.14 -5.44 -6.97
N GLU A 174 -16.98 -5.27 -5.66
CA GLU A 174 -16.73 -3.96 -5.05
C GLU A 174 -15.37 -3.90 -4.39
N LEU A 175 -14.80 -2.70 -4.33
CA LEU A 175 -13.66 -2.37 -3.46
C LEU A 175 -14.05 -1.20 -2.56
N ARG A 176 -14.00 -1.41 -1.25
CA ARG A 176 -14.49 -0.47 -0.22
C ARG A 176 -13.33 0.06 0.63
N TRP A 177 -13.18 1.38 0.64
CA TRP A 177 -12.25 2.07 1.55
C TRP A 177 -12.79 2.18 2.97
N ASN A 178 -14.08 2.44 3.09
CA ASN A 178 -14.74 2.60 4.38
C ASN A 178 -15.04 1.23 4.99
N GLU A 179 -14.34 0.92 6.08
CA GLU A 179 -14.45 -0.34 6.80
C GLU A 179 -15.73 -0.47 7.65
N GLU A 180 -16.47 0.61 7.85
CA GLU A 180 -17.74 0.60 8.59
C GLU A 180 -18.92 0.10 7.74
N ILE A 181 -18.76 0.03 6.42
CA ILE A 181 -19.83 -0.41 5.52
C ILE A 181 -20.06 -1.92 5.70
N PRO A 182 -21.27 -2.35 6.11
CA PRO A 182 -21.60 -3.77 6.26
C PRO A 182 -21.46 -4.54 4.94
N ALA A 183 -21.30 -5.87 5.00
CA ALA A 183 -21.18 -6.70 3.81
C ALA A 183 -22.40 -6.52 2.90
N ILE A 184 -23.59 -6.61 3.45
CA ILE A 184 -24.86 -6.43 2.71
C ILE A 184 -25.28 -4.96 2.85
N TYR A 185 -24.97 -4.16 1.84
CA TYR A 185 -25.24 -2.73 1.85
C TYR A 185 -25.35 -2.15 0.44
N TRP A 186 -26.52 -1.60 0.10
CA TRP A 186 -26.75 -0.90 -1.17
C TRP A 186 -26.83 0.61 -0.93
N PRO A 187 -25.81 1.39 -1.31
CA PRO A 187 -25.72 2.81 -0.95
C PRO A 187 -26.92 3.66 -1.40
N SER A 188 -27.41 3.42 -2.62
CA SER A 188 -28.53 4.20 -3.16
C SER A 188 -29.85 3.94 -2.43
N ALA A 189 -30.07 2.72 -1.91
CA ALA A 189 -31.24 2.41 -1.07
C ALA A 189 -31.15 3.12 0.30
N GLN A 190 -29.96 3.56 0.69
CA GLN A 190 -29.69 4.33 1.91
C GLN A 190 -29.53 5.83 1.62
N ASN A 191 -30.10 6.31 0.50
CA ASN A 191 -30.04 7.71 0.08
C ASN A 191 -28.62 8.28 -0.04
N LYS A 192 -27.60 7.44 -0.26
CA LYS A 192 -26.23 7.90 -0.48
C LYS A 192 -26.05 8.47 -1.87
N THR A 193 -25.37 9.62 -1.93
CA THR A 193 -25.11 10.32 -3.20
C THR A 193 -24.01 9.62 -4.01
N LYS A 194 -23.91 9.93 -5.29
CA LYS A 194 -22.78 9.49 -6.13
C LYS A 194 -21.45 9.95 -5.55
N LYS A 195 -21.36 11.19 -5.04
CA LYS A 195 -20.15 11.69 -4.41
C LYS A 195 -19.76 10.82 -3.20
N TRP A 196 -20.71 10.48 -2.34
CA TRP A 196 -20.45 9.61 -1.21
C TRP A 196 -19.90 8.24 -1.65
N ILE A 197 -20.47 7.63 -2.71
CA ILE A 197 -19.96 6.37 -3.26
C ILE A 197 -18.52 6.53 -3.75
N LEU A 198 -18.21 7.60 -4.50
CA LEU A 198 -16.85 7.85 -5.00
C LEU A 198 -15.82 8.08 -3.88
N ASP A 199 -16.25 8.60 -2.73
CA ASP A 199 -15.39 8.85 -1.57
C ASP A 199 -15.14 7.57 -0.74
N ASN A 200 -16.08 6.61 -0.73
CA ASN A 200 -16.04 5.43 0.14
C ASN A 200 -15.69 4.12 -0.59
N TYR A 201 -15.73 4.12 -1.93
CA TYR A 201 -15.43 2.96 -2.77
C TYR A 201 -14.35 3.31 -3.79
N ALA A 202 -13.66 2.30 -4.30
CA ALA A 202 -12.74 2.43 -5.42
C ALA A 202 -13.29 1.75 -6.67
N SER A 203 -13.01 2.29 -7.86
CA SER A 203 -13.25 1.56 -9.11
C SER A 203 -12.36 0.33 -9.18
N PRO A 204 -12.91 -0.90 -9.16
CA PRO A 204 -12.12 -2.13 -9.16
C PRO A 204 -11.07 -2.18 -10.27
N THR A 205 -11.47 -1.92 -11.52
CA THR A 205 -10.54 -1.94 -12.65
C THR A 205 -9.40 -0.93 -12.51
N ARG A 206 -9.68 0.30 -12.09
CA ARG A 206 -8.63 1.32 -11.94
C ARG A 206 -7.68 0.97 -10.80
N PHE A 207 -8.25 0.56 -9.66
CA PHE A 207 -7.48 0.19 -8.48
C PHE A 207 -6.56 -1.00 -8.77
N ILE A 208 -7.10 -2.10 -9.30
CA ILE A 208 -6.32 -3.30 -9.62
C ILE A 208 -5.19 -2.97 -10.61
N LYS A 209 -5.47 -2.21 -11.68
CA LYS A 209 -4.43 -1.82 -12.67
C LYS A 209 -3.29 -1.00 -12.06
N SER A 210 -3.57 -0.14 -11.09
CA SER A 210 -2.56 0.69 -10.44
C SER A 210 -1.80 -0.03 -9.32
N HIS A 211 -2.34 -1.12 -8.77
CA HIS A 211 -1.79 -1.83 -7.62
C HIS A 211 -1.37 -3.28 -7.95
N ARG A 212 -0.93 -3.54 -9.18
CA ARG A 212 -0.52 -4.88 -9.64
C ARG A 212 0.67 -5.45 -8.89
N ASN A 213 1.61 -4.61 -8.56
CA ASN A 213 2.84 -4.99 -7.88
C ASN A 213 3.11 -4.00 -6.75
N LEU A 214 3.12 -4.51 -5.54
CA LEU A 214 3.35 -3.76 -4.32
C LEU A 214 4.50 -4.37 -3.55
N PHE A 215 5.25 -3.55 -2.84
CA PHE A 215 6.29 -4.03 -1.95
C PHE A 215 5.70 -4.33 -0.57
N ILE A 216 6.16 -5.42 0.02
CA ILE A 216 5.87 -5.77 1.41
C ILE A 216 7.15 -5.51 2.22
N PRO A 217 7.22 -4.40 2.96
CA PRO A 217 8.45 -4.02 3.68
C PRO A 217 8.97 -5.10 4.61
N GLN A 218 8.08 -5.81 5.30
CA GLN A 218 8.44 -6.85 6.25
C GLN A 218 9.13 -8.07 5.61
N LYS A 219 8.98 -8.25 4.29
CA LYS A 219 9.66 -9.33 3.53
C LYS A 219 11.06 -8.94 3.05
N GLU A 220 11.46 -7.68 3.20
CA GLU A 220 12.78 -7.23 2.77
C GLU A 220 13.87 -7.78 3.69
N ARG A 221 14.98 -8.22 3.07
CA ARG A 221 16.12 -8.73 3.84
C ARG A 221 16.70 -7.68 4.79
N THR A 222 16.75 -6.43 4.34
CA THR A 222 17.13 -5.27 5.15
C THR A 222 16.11 -4.16 4.94
N LEU A 223 15.45 -3.77 6.02
CA LEU A 223 14.47 -2.70 6.08
C LEU A 223 14.95 -1.62 7.04
N ILE A 224 14.93 -0.39 6.58
CA ILE A 224 15.29 0.80 7.37
C ILE A 224 14.04 1.66 7.48
N LEU A 225 13.55 1.88 8.68
CA LEU A 225 12.43 2.74 8.99
C LEU A 225 12.95 4.04 9.59
N VAL A 226 12.56 5.18 9.03
CA VAL A 226 12.98 6.53 9.46
C VAL A 226 11.75 7.32 9.84
N ASP A 227 11.63 7.68 11.09
CA ASP A 227 10.58 8.57 11.61
C ASP A 227 11.11 10.00 11.73
N LEU A 228 10.53 10.91 10.93
CA LEU A 228 10.92 12.32 10.92
C LEU A 228 10.36 13.10 12.12
N GLU A 229 9.35 12.58 12.80
CA GLU A 229 8.74 13.26 13.95
C GLU A 229 9.54 13.01 15.23
N SER A 230 9.92 11.74 15.46
CA SER A 230 10.71 11.37 16.64
C SER A 230 12.21 11.51 16.45
N TYR A 231 12.72 11.83 15.25
CA TYR A 231 14.13 11.85 14.91
C TYR A 231 14.84 10.51 15.16
N GLN A 232 14.13 9.42 14.92
CA GLN A 232 14.63 8.08 15.14
C GLN A 232 14.67 7.27 13.84
N MET A 233 15.60 6.34 13.78
CA MET A 233 15.71 5.37 12.70
C MET A 233 15.93 3.97 13.29
N ARG A 234 15.24 2.97 12.74
CA ARG A 234 15.43 1.56 13.10
C ARG A 234 15.80 0.74 11.88
N LEU A 235 16.79 -0.14 12.05
CA LEU A 235 17.24 -1.08 11.02
C LEU A 235 16.84 -2.50 11.42
N TYR A 236 16.14 -3.16 10.51
CA TYR A 236 15.71 -4.55 10.64
C TYR A 236 16.44 -5.42 9.61
N GLN A 237 16.85 -6.62 10.01
CA GLN A 237 17.35 -7.65 9.11
C GLN A 237 16.55 -8.93 9.31
N GLN A 238 16.01 -9.48 8.22
CA GLN A 238 15.13 -10.66 8.25
C GLN A 238 14.00 -10.53 9.29
N GLY A 239 13.38 -9.35 9.34
CA GLY A 239 12.29 -9.01 10.27
C GLY A 239 12.70 -8.77 11.72
N LYS A 240 13.99 -8.89 12.09
CA LYS A 240 14.48 -8.67 13.45
C LYS A 240 15.15 -7.31 13.57
N LEU A 241 14.80 -6.56 14.62
CA LEU A 241 15.49 -5.31 14.95
C LEU A 241 16.97 -5.58 15.23
N LYS A 242 17.85 -4.85 14.55
CA LYS A 242 19.30 -4.96 14.66
C LYS A 242 19.94 -3.75 15.31
N ALA A 243 19.44 -2.54 14.99
CA ALA A 243 19.98 -1.31 15.51
C ALA A 243 18.95 -0.19 15.49
N GLY A 244 19.07 0.75 16.41
CA GLY A 244 18.35 2.01 16.45
C GLY A 244 19.33 3.18 16.48
N TYR A 245 18.96 4.30 15.87
CA TYR A 245 19.81 5.48 15.73
C TYR A 245 19.00 6.75 15.95
N GLN A 246 19.63 7.74 16.54
CA GLN A 246 19.18 9.12 16.47
C GLN A 246 19.65 9.73 15.14
N VAL A 247 18.80 10.49 14.46
CA VAL A 247 19.10 11.06 13.16
C VAL A 247 18.70 12.52 13.07
N SER A 248 19.33 13.23 12.14
CA SER A 248 19.02 14.60 11.75
C SER A 248 18.60 14.64 10.28
N PHE A 249 17.95 15.71 9.87
CA PHE A 249 17.32 15.84 8.56
C PHE A 249 17.62 17.14 7.86
N GLY A 250 16.91 17.37 6.74
CA GLY A 250 16.92 18.60 5.99
C GLY A 250 16.34 19.80 6.78
N GLN A 251 16.88 20.98 6.54
CA GLN A 251 16.50 22.25 7.19
C GLN A 251 15.07 22.69 6.85
N GLY A 252 14.55 22.26 5.69
CA GLY A 252 13.21 22.63 5.24
C GLY A 252 12.12 21.77 5.90
N LYS A 253 11.03 22.40 6.37
CA LYS A 253 9.89 21.71 6.96
C LYS A 253 8.98 21.07 5.91
N GLY A 254 8.42 19.91 6.20
CA GLY A 254 7.47 19.15 5.37
C GLY A 254 8.14 18.35 4.26
N ARG A 255 7.32 17.72 3.40
CA ARG A 255 7.77 16.78 2.37
C ARG A 255 8.56 17.49 1.25
N LYS A 256 9.67 16.88 0.81
CA LYS A 256 10.44 17.32 -0.36
C LYS A 256 9.60 17.31 -1.63
N ARG A 257 9.71 18.40 -2.42
CA ARG A 257 8.96 18.60 -3.66
C ARG A 257 9.81 19.14 -4.82
N ARG A 258 10.88 19.86 -4.54
CA ARG A 258 11.70 20.54 -5.55
C ARG A 258 13.18 20.45 -5.22
N ARG A 259 14.02 20.64 -6.24
CA ARG A 259 15.44 20.85 -6.03
C ARG A 259 15.65 22.12 -5.18
N GLY A 260 16.56 22.07 -4.22
CA GLY A 260 16.91 23.22 -3.38
C GLY A 260 15.89 23.59 -2.29
N ASP A 261 14.84 22.79 -2.05
CA ASP A 261 13.86 23.05 -0.99
C ASP A 261 14.32 22.64 0.42
N LEU A 262 15.53 22.12 0.53
CA LEU A 262 16.21 21.71 1.77
C LEU A 262 15.43 20.68 2.60
N LYS A 263 14.49 19.98 1.99
CA LYS A 263 13.57 19.04 2.66
C LYS A 263 13.98 17.59 2.48
N THR A 264 13.71 16.77 3.49
CA THR A 264 13.81 15.32 3.40
C THR A 264 12.55 14.73 2.75
N PRO A 265 12.68 13.80 1.79
CA PRO A 265 11.51 13.17 1.19
C PRO A 265 10.86 12.18 2.15
N LYS A 266 9.52 12.04 2.07
CA LYS A 266 8.76 10.95 2.70
C LYS A 266 8.40 9.92 1.65
N GLY A 267 8.60 8.63 1.94
CA GLY A 267 8.27 7.57 0.98
C GLY A 267 9.11 6.31 1.13
N MET A 268 8.93 5.39 0.18
CA MET A 268 9.76 4.19 0.03
C MET A 268 10.86 4.43 -0.99
N TYR A 269 12.07 4.05 -0.63
CA TYR A 269 13.28 4.17 -1.45
C TYR A 269 14.15 2.94 -1.31
N PHE A 270 15.16 2.80 -2.19
CA PHE A 270 16.17 1.75 -2.11
C PHE A 270 17.56 2.36 -2.09
N VAL A 271 18.46 1.73 -1.33
CA VAL A 271 19.88 2.05 -1.39
C VAL A 271 20.44 1.61 -2.75
N ILE A 272 21.08 2.51 -3.47
CA ILE A 272 21.60 2.27 -4.84
C ILE A 272 23.12 2.42 -4.95
N GLU A 273 23.76 3.04 -3.98
CA GLU A 273 25.20 3.29 -3.98
C GLU A 273 25.70 3.44 -2.56
N LYS A 274 26.91 2.96 -2.30
CA LYS A 274 27.64 3.13 -1.04
C LYS A 274 29.07 3.54 -1.34
N LYS A 275 29.56 4.57 -0.68
CA LYS A 275 30.93 5.07 -0.81
C LYS A 275 31.52 5.43 0.54
N THR A 276 32.82 5.25 0.68
CA THR A 276 33.61 5.71 1.83
C THR A 276 34.83 6.47 1.36
N GLY A 277 35.41 7.25 2.26
CA GLY A 277 36.63 7.99 2.02
C GLY A 277 36.48 9.50 2.20
N ASN A 278 37.48 10.24 1.79
CA ASN A 278 37.45 11.70 1.82
C ASN A 278 36.70 12.21 0.59
N PHE A 279 35.56 12.85 0.83
CA PHE A 279 34.78 13.50 -0.20
C PHE A 279 35.36 14.91 -0.44
N GLY A 280 35.58 15.26 -1.72
CA GLY A 280 36.11 16.57 -2.09
C GLY A 280 35.07 17.68 -2.06
N GLY A 281 35.51 18.92 -2.24
CA GLY A 281 34.70 20.14 -2.27
C GLY A 281 34.36 20.67 -0.87
N ASP A 282 33.71 21.85 -0.84
CA ASP A 282 33.45 22.62 0.38
C ASP A 282 32.65 21.86 1.46
N PHE A 283 31.87 20.86 1.03
CA PHE A 283 30.99 20.09 1.90
C PHE A 283 31.49 18.64 2.16
N GLY A 284 32.66 18.27 1.62
CA GLY A 284 33.15 16.90 1.71
C GLY A 284 33.31 16.39 3.14
N ALA A 285 33.83 17.23 4.03
CA ALA A 285 34.00 16.90 5.45
C ALA A 285 32.67 16.60 6.17
N TYR A 286 31.57 17.23 5.76
CA TYR A 286 30.24 17.04 6.35
C TYR A 286 29.62 15.66 6.08
N TYR A 287 30.20 14.85 5.18
CA TYR A 287 29.75 13.47 4.98
C TYR A 287 30.26 12.49 6.07
N GLY A 288 31.16 12.93 6.94
CA GLY A 288 31.71 12.08 7.99
C GLY A 288 32.41 10.83 7.46
N GLY A 289 32.93 10.88 6.22
CA GLY A 289 33.63 9.75 5.57
C GLY A 289 32.72 8.69 4.92
N TYR A 290 31.40 8.84 4.93
CA TYR A 290 30.45 7.84 4.44
C TYR A 290 29.32 8.46 3.64
N TRP A 291 28.96 7.82 2.53
CA TRP A 291 27.81 8.15 1.69
C TRP A 291 27.03 6.92 1.29
N ILE A 292 25.71 6.94 1.53
CA ILE A 292 24.77 5.87 1.18
C ILE A 292 23.60 6.51 0.43
N LYS A 293 23.56 6.35 -0.89
CA LYS A 293 22.62 7.03 -1.78
C LYS A 293 21.30 6.29 -1.94
N LEU A 294 20.20 7.03 -1.94
CA LEU A 294 18.86 6.55 -2.24
C LEU A 294 18.45 6.83 -3.68
N ASN A 295 17.55 6.03 -4.23
CA ASN A 295 16.97 6.23 -5.55
C ASN A 295 15.79 7.24 -5.53
N TYR A 296 15.98 8.39 -4.90
CA TYR A 296 15.07 9.51 -4.99
C TYR A 296 15.21 10.21 -6.37
N PRO A 297 14.09 10.64 -7.04
CA PRO A 297 12.69 10.56 -6.61
C PRO A 297 12.06 9.17 -6.86
N ASN A 298 11.00 8.86 -6.11
CA ASN A 298 10.20 7.66 -6.28
C ASN A 298 9.00 7.90 -7.23
N PRO A 299 8.18 6.87 -7.58
CA PRO A 299 7.03 7.02 -8.46
C PRO A 299 5.98 8.04 -7.99
N TYR A 300 5.79 8.20 -6.67
CA TYR A 300 4.84 9.18 -6.10
C TYR A 300 5.36 10.60 -6.21
N ASP A 301 6.67 10.81 -6.00
CA ASP A 301 7.32 12.09 -6.24
C ASP A 301 7.24 12.45 -7.72
N ALA A 302 7.44 11.46 -8.61
CA ALA A 302 7.34 11.64 -10.05
C ALA A 302 5.91 11.96 -10.51
N ALA A 303 4.90 11.26 -9.97
CA ALA A 303 3.49 11.53 -10.27
C ALA A 303 3.10 12.95 -9.85
N TRP A 304 3.49 13.37 -8.64
CA TRP A 304 3.30 14.74 -8.17
C TRP A 304 4.03 15.74 -9.05
N GLY A 305 5.29 15.46 -9.40
CA GLY A 305 6.11 16.31 -10.27
C GLY A 305 5.52 16.48 -11.67
N ARG A 306 4.94 15.40 -12.22
CA ARG A 306 4.22 15.45 -13.51
C ARG A 306 2.96 16.31 -13.42
N HIS A 307 2.15 16.12 -12.36
CA HIS A 307 0.94 16.91 -12.12
C HIS A 307 1.26 18.41 -11.99
N ASN A 308 2.40 18.76 -11.39
CA ASN A 308 2.85 20.14 -11.18
C ASN A 308 3.81 20.66 -12.27
N ASN A 309 3.87 20.02 -13.44
CA ASN A 309 4.70 20.42 -14.58
C ASN A 309 6.20 20.56 -14.28
N LEU A 310 6.74 19.82 -13.31
CA LEU A 310 8.17 19.78 -13.00
C LEU A 310 8.94 18.78 -13.86
N ILE A 311 8.26 17.74 -14.35
CA ILE A 311 8.79 16.72 -15.26
C ILE A 311 7.74 16.36 -16.31
N ASN A 312 8.16 15.75 -17.41
CA ASN A 312 7.27 15.25 -18.45
C ASN A 312 6.86 13.78 -18.23
N LYS A 313 5.98 13.25 -19.08
CA LYS A 313 5.46 11.86 -19.01
C LYS A 313 6.58 10.81 -19.14
N ASN A 314 7.54 11.03 -20.03
CA ASN A 314 8.64 10.08 -20.27
C ASN A 314 9.56 9.99 -19.05
N THR A 315 9.91 11.11 -18.46
CA THR A 315 10.69 11.17 -17.21
C THR A 315 9.94 10.50 -16.05
N GLN A 316 8.63 10.69 -15.94
CA GLN A 316 7.82 9.98 -14.93
C GLN A 316 7.89 8.47 -15.13
N ALA A 317 7.73 7.98 -16.35
CA ALA A 317 7.79 6.56 -16.67
C ALA A 317 9.18 5.96 -16.42
N GLU A 318 10.25 6.69 -16.79
CA GLU A 318 11.65 6.32 -16.50
C GLU A 318 11.89 6.16 -14.99
N ILE A 319 11.49 7.16 -14.20
CA ILE A 319 11.63 7.11 -12.73
C ILE A 319 10.89 5.90 -12.17
N ALA A 320 9.64 5.67 -12.56
CA ALA A 320 8.85 4.54 -12.06
C ALA A 320 9.48 3.19 -12.42
N LYS A 321 9.98 3.03 -13.66
CA LYS A 321 10.68 1.84 -14.12
C LYS A 321 11.97 1.58 -13.31
N ASN A 322 12.82 2.59 -13.20
CA ASN A 322 14.11 2.46 -12.53
C ASN A 322 13.94 2.23 -11.03
N TRP A 323 12.98 2.90 -10.40
CA TRP A 323 12.66 2.67 -8.99
C TRP A 323 12.21 1.22 -8.73
N GLY A 324 11.30 0.67 -9.56
CA GLY A 324 10.85 -0.71 -9.45
C GLY A 324 11.97 -1.75 -9.66
N LEU A 325 12.98 -1.40 -10.47
CA LEU A 325 14.19 -2.20 -10.67
C LEU A 325 15.28 -1.97 -9.60
N ARG A 326 15.00 -1.14 -8.59
CA ARG A 326 15.96 -0.72 -7.54
C ARG A 326 17.23 -0.09 -8.12
N LYS A 327 17.09 0.63 -9.23
CA LYS A 327 18.17 1.31 -9.94
C LYS A 327 18.16 2.82 -9.66
N PRO A 328 19.27 3.54 -9.97
CA PRO A 328 19.30 4.99 -9.90
C PRO A 328 18.15 5.62 -10.70
N THR A 329 17.42 6.54 -10.10
CA THR A 329 16.40 7.35 -10.76
C THR A 329 16.97 8.70 -11.21
N ASN A 330 16.30 9.38 -12.14
CA ASN A 330 16.75 10.64 -12.69
C ASN A 330 16.64 11.78 -11.66
N GLY A 331 17.72 12.03 -10.94
CA GLY A 331 17.86 13.11 -9.95
C GLY A 331 18.25 14.47 -10.53
N LYS A 332 18.48 14.58 -11.86
CA LYS A 332 18.84 15.85 -12.52
C LYS A 332 17.62 16.69 -12.92
N THR A 333 16.44 16.30 -12.53
CA THR A 333 15.18 17.01 -12.79
C THR A 333 14.94 18.17 -11.82
N ARG A 334 13.85 18.92 -12.02
CA ARG A 334 13.39 19.96 -11.08
C ARG A 334 12.89 19.40 -9.74
N LEU A 335 12.66 18.08 -9.63
CA LEU A 335 12.40 17.40 -8.35
C LEU A 335 13.66 17.31 -7.48
N GLY A 336 14.83 17.32 -8.12
CA GLY A 336 16.12 17.16 -7.46
C GLY A 336 16.54 15.69 -7.32
N GLY A 337 17.63 15.48 -6.63
CA GLY A 337 18.28 14.18 -6.38
C GLY A 337 19.31 14.32 -5.28
N GLY A 338 20.24 13.34 -5.18
CA GLY A 338 21.31 13.39 -4.21
C GLY A 338 20.84 13.27 -2.75
N ILE A 339 19.80 12.48 -2.52
CA ILE A 339 19.31 12.13 -1.18
C ILE A 339 19.96 10.83 -0.74
N GLY A 340 20.39 10.78 0.52
CA GLY A 340 21.01 9.59 1.10
C GLY A 340 21.25 9.73 2.59
N PHE A 341 22.04 8.80 3.12
CA PHE A 341 22.54 8.85 4.49
C PHE A 341 24.02 9.24 4.46
N HIS A 342 24.43 10.02 5.43
CA HIS A 342 25.85 10.31 5.68
C HIS A 342 26.08 10.56 7.17
N GLY A 343 27.34 10.60 7.59
CA GLY A 343 27.72 11.04 8.93
C GLY A 343 27.62 12.57 9.07
N TRP A 344 28.22 13.09 10.11
CA TRP A 344 28.42 14.51 10.32
C TRP A 344 29.88 14.78 10.66
N ILE A 345 30.31 16.01 10.49
CA ILE A 345 31.70 16.40 10.79
C ILE A 345 32.00 16.27 12.28
N ASP A 346 31.03 16.65 13.11
CA ASP A 346 31.10 16.65 14.56
C ASP A 346 29.94 15.88 15.19
N GLU A 347 30.02 15.60 16.50
CA GLU A 347 28.86 15.17 17.27
C GLU A 347 27.92 16.35 17.51
N TRP A 348 26.61 16.08 17.51
CA TRP A 348 25.61 17.10 17.85
C TRP A 348 24.86 16.73 19.12
N ASN A 349 24.30 17.73 19.80
CA ASN A 349 23.46 17.52 20.96
C ASN A 349 22.07 17.02 20.56
N ASN A 350 21.58 15.98 21.24
CA ASN A 350 20.26 15.40 21.00
C ASN A 350 19.10 16.26 21.52
N ASP A 351 19.34 17.32 22.29
CA ASP A 351 18.31 18.15 22.92
C ASP A 351 17.87 19.37 22.09
N GLY A 352 18.50 19.59 20.92
CA GLY A 352 18.25 20.74 20.05
C GLY A 352 17.60 20.41 18.72
N PRO A 353 17.22 21.43 17.92
CA PRO A 353 16.69 21.25 16.57
C PRO A 353 17.72 20.54 15.70
N ARG A 354 17.30 19.45 15.08
CA ARG A 354 18.17 18.54 14.33
C ARG A 354 17.94 18.62 12.85
N HIS A 355 18.16 19.81 12.27
CA HIS A 355 17.99 20.09 10.88
C HIS A 355 19.33 20.50 10.27
N LEU A 356 20.24 19.51 10.12
CA LEU A 356 21.63 19.76 9.75
C LEU A 356 21.90 19.76 8.24
N SER A 357 21.05 19.06 7.46
CA SER A 357 21.34 18.81 6.05
C SER A 357 20.46 19.62 5.08
N TRP A 358 20.70 19.43 3.79
CA TRP A 358 19.87 19.96 2.70
C TRP A 358 18.86 18.93 2.16
N GLY A 359 18.51 17.94 2.99
CA GLY A 359 17.52 16.92 2.70
C GLY A 359 17.96 15.49 2.91
N CYS A 360 19.23 15.25 3.21
CA CYS A 360 19.75 13.94 3.59
C CYS A 360 19.39 13.56 5.02
N ILE A 361 19.48 12.27 5.34
CA ILE A 361 19.39 11.75 6.70
C ILE A 361 20.82 11.67 7.24
N VAL A 362 21.05 12.31 8.38
CA VAL A 362 22.38 12.44 8.99
C VAL A 362 22.44 11.60 10.25
N LEU A 363 23.48 10.80 10.38
CA LEU A 363 23.79 10.02 11.57
C LEU A 363 24.94 10.67 12.37
N HIS A 364 25.00 10.42 13.67
CA HIS A 364 26.16 10.76 14.46
C HIS A 364 27.43 10.16 13.88
N LYS A 365 28.55 10.85 14.04
CA LYS A 365 29.85 10.41 13.57
C LYS A 365 30.23 9.03 14.11
N ARG A 366 29.88 8.75 15.38
CA ARG A 366 30.09 7.45 16.02
C ARG A 366 29.25 6.31 15.45
N ASP A 367 28.09 6.60 14.84
CA ASP A 367 27.09 5.61 14.41
C ASP A 367 27.22 5.24 12.93
N ILE A 368 27.68 6.17 12.08
CA ILE A 368 27.62 6.01 10.62
C ILE A 368 28.46 4.83 10.12
N ALA A 369 29.60 4.54 10.72
CA ALA A 369 30.45 3.43 10.33
C ALA A 369 29.77 2.07 10.56
N GLY A 370 29.18 1.87 11.73
CA GLY A 370 28.39 0.67 12.06
C GLY A 370 27.16 0.52 11.16
N PHE A 371 26.41 1.60 10.96
CA PHE A 371 25.27 1.61 10.05
C PHE A 371 25.67 1.24 8.61
N TYR A 372 26.78 1.80 8.12
CA TYR A 372 27.29 1.51 6.78
C TYR A 372 27.56 0.01 6.57
N GLN A 373 28.09 -0.71 7.57
CA GLN A 373 28.36 -2.15 7.48
C GLN A 373 27.07 -2.99 7.39
N LEU A 374 26.00 -2.57 8.06
CA LEU A 374 24.73 -3.30 8.10
C LEU A 374 23.88 -3.12 6.82
N VAL A 375 24.11 -2.02 6.10
CA VAL A 375 23.30 -1.66 4.90
C VAL A 375 23.95 -2.24 3.63
N THR A 376 23.12 -2.77 2.74
CA THR A 376 23.53 -3.24 1.41
C THR A 376 22.83 -2.44 0.31
N THR A 377 23.37 -2.46 -0.90
CA THR A 377 22.60 -2.01 -2.08
C THR A 377 21.32 -2.84 -2.19
N SER A 378 20.24 -2.22 -2.60
CA SER A 378 18.86 -2.75 -2.59
C SER A 378 18.20 -2.85 -1.22
N SER A 379 18.83 -2.45 -0.08
CA SER A 379 18.11 -2.27 1.20
C SER A 379 16.94 -1.32 1.01
N MET A 380 15.78 -1.68 1.54
CA MET A 380 14.59 -0.82 1.50
C MET A 380 14.67 0.21 2.62
N VAL A 381 14.29 1.44 2.30
CA VAL A 381 14.19 2.56 3.24
C VAL A 381 12.79 3.14 3.15
N VAL A 382 12.12 3.24 4.29
CA VAL A 382 10.82 3.91 4.42
C VAL A 382 10.98 5.12 5.32
N ILE A 383 10.60 6.28 4.83
CA ILE A 383 10.68 7.58 5.52
C ILE A 383 9.25 8.08 5.71
N PHE A 384 8.84 8.28 6.97
CA PHE A 384 7.50 8.75 7.34
C PHE A 384 7.42 10.26 7.48
#